data_db8617e89b569b3c8b17ce6b3b01b480
#
_entry.id   db8617e89b569b3c8b17ce6b3b01b480
#
_cell.length_a   1.000
_cell.length_b   1.000
_cell.length_c   1.000
_cell.angle_alpha   90.00
_cell.angle_beta   90.00
_cell.angle_gamma   90.00
#
_symmetry.space_group_name_H-M   'P 1'
#
loop_
_entity.id
_entity.type
_entity.pdbx_description
1 polymer ?
#
loop_
_entity_poly.entity_id
_entity_poly.type
_entity_poly.pdbx_seq_one_letter_code
_entity_poly.pdbx_strand_id
1 'polypeptide(L)'
;MARFYPLTVTYIQKTIRDAVVVSLSPDPKANFDFIQGQYLTFKKDFDGQEIRRSYSICSGLDDPVLQVGIKHVADGAFSTWANSDLAVGEVLHAMPPQGRFFAPLDAEAENHYLGFAGGSGITPVLSIIKTTLAREPRSRFTLLYANRRISSIMFREELEDLKNIYMDRLSVLHILEDDPQEIDLFSGRITTDKLDAIFANWISLPQIACAFICGPEPMMTLIAARLSHHGMPQEKIKYELFKSDQPGRLALKTKTSVSDQKQATTSVTITIDGASSSFEMRRNQSILQAALEHNLDAPFSCQAGVCSTCLCKVVEGDIEMVANHALQDDEITKGYALSCQSYPLSDHLVIQYDQ
;
A
#
# COMPACT_ATOMS: atom_id res chain seq x y z
N MET A 1 -21.59 -2.11 5.27
CA MET A 1 -20.77 -3.01 6.12
C MET A 1 -19.49 -3.38 5.41
N ALA A 2 -18.35 -3.30 6.10
CA ALA A 2 -17.09 -3.82 5.58
C ALA A 2 -17.21 -5.33 5.37
N ARG A 3 -17.61 -5.74 4.17
CA ARG A 3 -17.87 -7.16 3.89
C ARG A 3 -16.57 -7.91 3.72
N PHE A 4 -16.37 -8.92 4.56
CA PHE A 4 -15.28 -9.88 4.44
C PHE A 4 -15.82 -11.19 3.86
N TYR A 5 -15.14 -11.69 2.85
CA TYR A 5 -15.49 -12.92 2.15
C TYR A 5 -14.44 -14.00 2.39
N PRO A 6 -14.81 -15.25 2.42
CA PRO A 6 -13.87 -16.37 2.60
C PRO A 6 -13.01 -16.57 1.34
N LEU A 7 -11.70 -16.73 1.54
CA LEU A 7 -10.75 -17.18 0.55
C LEU A 7 -10.04 -18.43 1.07
N THR A 8 -10.06 -19.51 0.30
CA THR A 8 -9.36 -20.73 0.67
C THR A 8 -7.89 -20.63 0.27
N VAL A 9 -6.98 -20.94 1.18
CA VAL A 9 -5.55 -21.07 0.91
C VAL A 9 -5.32 -22.34 0.10
N THR A 10 -4.86 -22.18 -1.15
CA THR A 10 -4.64 -23.30 -2.07
C THR A 10 -3.19 -23.75 -2.14
N TYR A 11 -2.25 -22.84 -1.90
CA TYR A 11 -0.83 -23.14 -1.91
C TYR A 11 -0.07 -22.10 -1.08
N ILE A 12 1.04 -22.51 -0.47
CA ILE A 12 1.95 -21.64 0.27
C ILE A 12 3.37 -21.97 -0.16
N GLN A 13 4.12 -20.98 -0.58
CA GLN A 13 5.51 -21.09 -0.98
C GLN A 13 6.39 -20.11 -0.21
N LYS A 14 7.53 -20.55 0.29
CA LYS A 14 8.55 -19.63 0.81
C LYS A 14 9.32 -19.01 -0.36
N THR A 15 9.31 -17.68 -0.44
CA THR A 15 10.14 -16.94 -1.41
C THR A 15 11.52 -16.62 -0.83
N ILE A 16 11.59 -16.35 0.47
CA ILE A 16 12.82 -16.24 1.27
C ILE A 16 12.56 -16.82 2.67
N ARG A 17 13.59 -16.87 3.53
CA ARG A 17 13.47 -17.45 4.88
C ARG A 17 12.32 -16.83 5.71
N ASP A 18 12.12 -15.53 5.58
CA ASP A 18 11.18 -14.73 6.38
C ASP A 18 10.00 -14.17 5.56
N ALA A 19 9.65 -14.80 4.43
CA ALA A 19 8.48 -14.43 3.66
C ALA A 19 7.85 -15.62 2.93
N VAL A 20 6.52 -15.61 2.88
CA VAL A 20 5.70 -16.57 2.15
C VAL A 20 4.88 -15.88 1.07
N VAL A 21 4.61 -16.60 0.00
CA VAL A 21 3.58 -16.29 -1.00
C VAL A 21 2.42 -17.22 -0.75
N VAL A 22 1.24 -16.65 -0.59
CA VAL A 22 -0.01 -17.37 -0.34
C VAL A 22 -0.90 -17.27 -1.55
N SER A 23 -1.23 -18.41 -2.14
CA SER A 23 -2.20 -18.54 -3.22
C SER A 23 -3.60 -18.74 -2.65
N LEU A 24 -4.55 -18.00 -3.20
CA LEU A 24 -5.89 -17.87 -2.66
C LEU A 24 -6.95 -18.18 -3.74
N SER A 25 -7.99 -18.92 -3.34
CA SER A 25 -9.18 -19.14 -4.16
C SER A 25 -10.37 -18.44 -3.49
N PRO A 26 -10.89 -17.36 -4.08
CA PRO A 26 -12.08 -16.67 -3.59
C PRO A 26 -13.34 -17.55 -3.71
N ASP A 27 -14.35 -17.30 -2.85
CA ASP A 27 -15.69 -17.82 -3.06
C ASP A 27 -16.22 -17.30 -4.42
N PRO A 28 -16.73 -18.17 -5.31
CA PRO A 28 -17.26 -17.77 -6.62
C PRO A 28 -18.39 -16.72 -6.56
N LYS A 29 -19.04 -16.55 -5.41
CA LYS A 29 -20.09 -15.54 -5.19
C LYS A 29 -19.55 -14.16 -4.87
N ALA A 30 -18.24 -14.04 -4.58
CA ALA A 30 -17.61 -12.79 -4.24
C ALA A 30 -16.76 -12.29 -5.41
N ASN A 31 -16.88 -11.01 -5.75
CA ASN A 31 -16.02 -10.41 -6.78
C ASN A 31 -14.65 -10.08 -6.17
N PHE A 32 -13.61 -10.76 -6.67
CA PHE A 32 -12.21 -10.50 -6.37
C PHE A 32 -11.41 -10.13 -7.63
N ASP A 33 -12.11 -9.63 -8.67
CA ASP A 33 -11.42 -8.97 -9.78
C ASP A 33 -10.63 -7.79 -9.24
N PHE A 34 -9.41 -7.64 -9.68
CA PHE A 34 -8.51 -6.60 -9.17
C PHE A 34 -7.87 -5.81 -10.29
N ILE A 35 -7.29 -4.67 -9.95
CA ILE A 35 -6.39 -3.89 -10.79
C ILE A 35 -4.97 -4.10 -10.26
N GLN A 36 -3.97 -4.20 -11.14
CA GLN A 36 -2.57 -4.36 -10.75
C GLN A 36 -2.15 -3.30 -9.73
N GLY A 37 -1.43 -3.72 -8.68
CA GLY A 37 -1.01 -2.85 -7.59
C GLY A 37 -2.03 -2.67 -6.46
N GLN A 38 -3.20 -3.31 -6.54
CA GLN A 38 -4.16 -3.35 -5.43
C GLN A 38 -3.74 -4.34 -4.34
N TYR A 39 -4.40 -4.26 -3.18
CA TYR A 39 -4.17 -5.09 -2.02
C TYR A 39 -5.46 -5.72 -1.49
N LEU A 40 -5.31 -6.77 -0.67
CA LEU A 40 -6.37 -7.38 0.12
C LEU A 40 -6.20 -7.00 1.60
N THR A 41 -7.31 -6.66 2.27
CA THR A 41 -7.36 -6.49 3.72
C THR A 41 -7.92 -7.75 4.35
N PHE A 42 -7.08 -8.49 5.06
CA PHE A 42 -7.45 -9.68 5.80
C PHE A 42 -7.84 -9.33 7.23
N LYS A 43 -8.73 -10.15 7.82
CA LYS A 43 -8.99 -10.16 9.25
C LYS A 43 -8.78 -11.55 9.85
N LYS A 44 -8.29 -11.58 11.07
CA LYS A 44 -8.14 -12.79 11.88
C LYS A 44 -8.24 -12.44 13.36
N ASP A 45 -8.88 -13.29 14.11
CA ASP A 45 -8.89 -13.21 15.57
C ASP A 45 -7.63 -13.86 16.15
N PHE A 46 -6.99 -13.19 17.07
CA PHE A 46 -5.88 -13.66 17.88
C PHE A 46 -6.25 -13.46 19.35
N ASP A 47 -6.61 -14.55 20.04
CA ASP A 47 -6.97 -14.56 21.46
C ASP A 47 -8.10 -13.58 21.83
N GLY A 48 -9.13 -13.46 20.98
CA GLY A 48 -10.27 -12.56 21.17
C GLY A 48 -10.04 -11.14 20.66
N GLN A 49 -8.90 -10.87 20.03
CA GLN A 49 -8.61 -9.58 19.40
C GLN A 49 -8.62 -9.72 17.86
N GLU A 50 -9.59 -9.10 17.18
CA GLU A 50 -9.61 -9.04 15.72
C GLU A 50 -8.49 -8.11 15.23
N ILE A 51 -7.58 -8.67 14.42
CA ILE A 51 -6.52 -7.93 13.75
C ILE A 51 -6.80 -7.88 12.26
N ARG A 52 -6.75 -6.68 11.67
CA ARG A 52 -6.84 -6.45 10.22
C ARG A 52 -5.49 -6.04 9.66
N ARG A 53 -5.09 -6.68 8.54
CA ARG A 53 -3.81 -6.35 7.85
C ARG A 53 -4.01 -6.41 6.34
N SER A 54 -3.42 -5.42 5.67
CA SER A 54 -3.41 -5.33 4.21
C SER A 54 -2.12 -5.92 3.65
N TYR A 55 -2.26 -6.71 2.58
CA TYR A 55 -1.14 -7.26 1.80
C TYR A 55 -1.42 -7.06 0.32
N SER A 56 -0.45 -6.49 -0.38
CA SER A 56 -0.58 -6.22 -1.81
C SER A 56 -0.64 -7.52 -2.61
N ILE A 57 -1.47 -7.51 -3.62
CA ILE A 57 -1.56 -8.59 -4.60
C ILE A 57 -0.26 -8.59 -5.41
N CYS A 58 0.38 -9.75 -5.55
CA CYS A 58 1.62 -9.92 -6.30
C CYS A 58 1.44 -10.71 -7.61
N SER A 59 0.28 -11.29 -7.85
CA SER A 59 -0.11 -11.85 -9.14
C SER A 59 -0.39 -10.75 -10.18
N GLY A 60 -0.12 -11.04 -11.45
CA GLY A 60 -0.60 -10.25 -12.58
C GLY A 60 -2.08 -10.54 -12.86
N LEU A 61 -2.72 -9.67 -13.67
CA LEU A 61 -4.14 -9.83 -14.03
C LEU A 61 -4.41 -11.09 -14.87
N ASP A 62 -3.40 -11.60 -15.56
CA ASP A 62 -3.51 -12.79 -16.40
C ASP A 62 -2.96 -14.05 -15.72
N ASP A 63 -2.53 -13.94 -14.45
CA ASP A 63 -2.11 -15.09 -13.65
C ASP A 63 -3.33 -15.93 -13.25
N PRO A 64 -3.21 -17.27 -13.25
CA PRO A 64 -4.34 -18.16 -12.98
C PRO A 64 -4.79 -18.15 -11.50
N VAL A 65 -4.00 -17.57 -10.61
CA VAL A 65 -4.20 -17.64 -9.16
C VAL A 65 -3.95 -16.29 -8.50
N LEU A 66 -4.88 -15.89 -7.64
CA LEU A 66 -4.73 -14.70 -6.79
C LEU A 66 -3.68 -14.97 -5.70
N GLN A 67 -2.65 -14.12 -5.62
CA GLN A 67 -1.55 -14.30 -4.68
C GLN A 67 -1.22 -13.03 -3.91
N VAL A 68 -0.82 -13.20 -2.65
CA VAL A 68 -0.25 -12.14 -1.81
C VAL A 68 1.08 -12.57 -1.22
N GLY A 69 2.03 -11.64 -1.13
CA GLY A 69 3.32 -11.86 -0.46
C GLY A 69 3.29 -11.35 0.97
N ILE A 70 3.62 -12.18 1.96
CA ILE A 70 3.60 -11.85 3.38
C ILE A 70 4.99 -12.00 3.96
N LYS A 71 5.68 -10.88 4.19
CA LYS A 71 6.96 -10.85 4.89
C LYS A 71 6.75 -10.78 6.39
N HIS A 72 7.52 -11.55 7.15
CA HIS A 72 7.53 -11.51 8.62
C HIS A 72 7.98 -10.13 9.10
N VAL A 73 7.25 -9.58 10.04
CA VAL A 73 7.57 -8.34 10.77
C VAL A 73 7.75 -8.69 12.23
N ALA A 74 8.82 -8.22 12.85
CA ALA A 74 9.04 -8.42 14.28
C ALA A 74 7.82 -7.93 15.07
N ASP A 75 7.36 -8.73 16.03
CA ASP A 75 6.17 -8.49 16.87
C ASP A 75 4.84 -8.35 16.10
N GLY A 76 4.83 -8.69 14.83
CA GLY A 76 3.64 -8.66 13.99
C GLY A 76 2.85 -9.97 14.10
N ALA A 77 1.74 -10.01 14.86
CA ALA A 77 0.95 -11.24 15.07
C ALA A 77 0.52 -11.92 13.77
N PHE A 78 -0.10 -11.19 12.84
CA PHE A 78 -0.57 -11.76 11.58
C PHE A 78 0.57 -12.30 10.71
N SER A 79 1.66 -11.51 10.53
CA SER A 79 2.77 -11.91 9.68
C SER A 79 3.58 -13.06 10.28
N THR A 80 3.70 -13.14 11.60
CA THR A 80 4.31 -14.27 12.30
C THR A 80 3.50 -15.54 12.05
N TRP A 81 2.21 -15.50 12.35
CA TRP A 81 1.30 -16.62 12.12
C TRP A 81 1.30 -17.08 10.65
N ALA A 82 1.25 -16.16 9.70
CA ALA A 82 1.26 -16.50 8.28
C ALA A 82 2.55 -17.19 7.81
N ASN A 83 3.69 -16.92 8.47
CA ASN A 83 4.98 -17.53 8.14
C ASN A 83 5.28 -18.84 8.89
N SER A 84 4.56 -19.13 10.01
CA SER A 84 4.80 -20.30 10.87
C SER A 84 3.65 -21.31 10.87
N ASP A 85 2.40 -20.84 10.93
CA ASP A 85 1.26 -21.70 11.30
C ASP A 85 0.19 -21.80 10.20
N LEU A 86 0.10 -20.83 9.27
CA LEU A 86 -0.86 -20.86 8.17
C LEU A 86 -0.69 -22.13 7.32
N ALA A 87 -1.78 -22.85 7.09
CA ALA A 87 -1.77 -24.10 6.33
C ALA A 87 -2.65 -24.05 5.07
N VAL A 88 -2.31 -24.88 4.08
CA VAL A 88 -3.15 -25.10 2.89
C VAL A 88 -4.49 -25.69 3.34
N GLY A 89 -5.59 -25.20 2.78
CA GLY A 89 -6.96 -25.54 3.13
C GLY A 89 -7.59 -24.64 4.18
N GLU A 90 -6.82 -23.80 4.88
CA GLU A 90 -7.39 -22.79 5.78
C GLU A 90 -8.16 -21.72 5.00
N VAL A 91 -9.16 -21.14 5.67
CA VAL A 91 -10.00 -20.07 5.13
C VAL A 91 -9.61 -18.74 5.77
N LEU A 92 -9.14 -17.82 4.93
CA LEU A 92 -8.89 -16.44 5.31
C LEU A 92 -10.11 -15.59 4.93
N HIS A 93 -10.44 -14.61 5.76
CA HIS A 93 -11.47 -13.63 5.44
C HIS A 93 -10.84 -12.34 4.97
N ALA A 94 -11.18 -11.89 3.77
CA ALA A 94 -10.66 -10.65 3.19
C ALA A 94 -11.75 -9.75 2.62
N MET A 95 -11.49 -8.44 2.63
CA MET A 95 -12.27 -7.47 1.85
C MET A 95 -11.92 -7.64 0.35
N PRO A 96 -12.85 -7.28 -0.56
CA PRO A 96 -12.52 -7.16 -1.98
C PRO A 96 -11.29 -6.30 -2.20
N PRO A 97 -10.59 -6.48 -3.36
CA PRO A 97 -9.39 -5.71 -3.68
C PRO A 97 -9.61 -4.21 -3.60
N GLN A 98 -8.64 -3.51 -3.02
CA GLN A 98 -8.64 -2.06 -2.83
C GLN A 98 -7.27 -1.49 -3.16
N GLY A 99 -7.18 -0.17 -3.30
CA GLY A 99 -5.92 0.55 -3.55
C GLY A 99 -5.89 1.25 -4.89
N ARG A 100 -4.98 2.23 -5.01
CA ARG A 100 -4.86 3.14 -6.17
C ARG A 100 -3.43 3.21 -6.72
N PHE A 101 -2.60 2.28 -6.34
CA PHE A 101 -1.20 2.22 -6.76
C PHE A 101 -1.05 1.59 -8.15
N PHE A 102 -1.63 2.23 -9.16
CA PHE A 102 -1.61 1.78 -10.55
C PHE A 102 -1.62 2.95 -11.53
N ALA A 103 -1.33 2.65 -12.79
CA ALA A 103 -1.62 3.48 -13.94
C ALA A 103 -2.61 2.74 -14.87
N PRO A 104 -3.48 3.46 -15.58
CA PRO A 104 -4.32 2.85 -16.63
C PRO A 104 -3.45 2.15 -17.67
N LEU A 105 -3.93 1.02 -18.18
CA LEU A 105 -3.26 0.26 -19.23
C LEU A 105 -3.82 0.65 -20.59
N ASP A 106 -2.93 0.69 -21.60
CA ASP A 106 -3.29 0.89 -23.00
C ASP A 106 -2.47 -0.08 -23.88
N ALA A 107 -3.16 -1.00 -24.54
CA ALA A 107 -2.53 -2.03 -25.38
C ALA A 107 -1.70 -1.43 -26.54
N GLU A 108 -1.99 -0.20 -26.97
CA GLU A 108 -1.27 0.50 -28.02
C GLU A 108 -0.12 1.37 -27.49
N ALA A 109 0.05 1.45 -26.18
CA ALA A 109 1.10 2.28 -25.58
C ALA A 109 2.51 1.76 -25.88
N GLU A 110 3.44 2.69 -26.01
CA GLU A 110 4.89 2.47 -26.09
C GLU A 110 5.59 3.16 -24.90
N ASN A 111 5.12 2.88 -23.72
CA ASN A 111 5.56 3.55 -22.49
C ASN A 111 6.85 2.92 -21.93
N HIS A 112 7.61 3.75 -21.23
CA HIS A 112 8.66 3.27 -20.34
C HIS A 112 8.24 3.54 -18.88
N TYR A 113 8.03 2.48 -18.12
CA TYR A 113 7.69 2.55 -16.72
C TYR A 113 8.92 2.35 -15.84
N LEU A 114 8.93 2.98 -14.66
CA LEU A 114 10.03 2.90 -13.70
C LEU A 114 9.50 2.43 -12.35
N GLY A 115 10.05 1.35 -11.81
CA GLY A 115 9.72 0.82 -10.49
C GLY A 115 10.88 0.98 -9.52
N PHE A 116 10.56 1.38 -8.29
CA PHE A 116 11.46 1.33 -7.14
C PHE A 116 10.81 0.47 -6.05
N ALA A 117 11.44 -0.64 -5.74
CA ALA A 117 10.98 -1.53 -4.69
C ALA A 117 12.01 -1.64 -3.57
N GLY A 118 11.55 -1.67 -2.32
CA GLY A 118 12.39 -1.96 -1.15
C GLY A 118 11.84 -3.14 -0.36
N GLY A 119 12.59 -4.25 -0.29
CA GLY A 119 12.16 -5.46 0.41
C GLY A 119 10.77 -5.95 -0.03
N SER A 120 9.79 -6.02 0.90
CA SER A 120 8.43 -6.45 0.58
C SER A 120 7.64 -5.48 -0.31
N GLY A 121 8.11 -4.24 -0.51
CA GLY A 121 7.51 -3.31 -1.47
C GLY A 121 7.52 -3.81 -2.91
N ILE A 122 8.21 -4.91 -3.19
CA ILE A 122 8.16 -5.59 -4.49
C ILE A 122 6.76 -6.15 -4.80
N THR A 123 5.92 -6.50 -3.81
CA THR A 123 4.65 -7.19 -4.05
C THR A 123 3.72 -6.45 -5.01
N PRO A 124 3.36 -5.17 -4.79
CA PRO A 124 2.52 -4.46 -5.75
C PRO A 124 3.25 -4.13 -7.05
N VAL A 125 4.55 -3.85 -6.98
CA VAL A 125 5.36 -3.53 -8.17
C VAL A 125 5.47 -4.75 -9.09
N LEU A 126 5.56 -5.97 -8.55
CA LEU A 126 5.58 -7.21 -9.31
C LEU A 126 4.26 -7.42 -10.07
N SER A 127 3.12 -7.20 -9.42
CA SER A 127 1.80 -7.23 -10.05
C SER A 127 1.71 -6.25 -11.24
N ILE A 128 2.23 -5.03 -11.04
CA ILE A 128 2.29 -4.00 -12.10
C ILE A 128 3.19 -4.43 -13.25
N ILE A 129 4.40 -4.95 -12.97
CA ILE A 129 5.35 -5.44 -13.99
C ILE A 129 4.71 -6.53 -14.84
N LYS A 130 4.20 -7.59 -14.20
CA LYS A 130 3.58 -8.73 -14.87
C LYS A 130 2.45 -8.28 -15.80
N THR A 131 1.55 -7.49 -15.26
CA THR A 131 0.37 -7.02 -16.00
C THR A 131 0.73 -6.07 -17.14
N THR A 132 1.61 -5.09 -16.88
CA THR A 132 2.03 -4.12 -17.91
C THR A 132 2.72 -4.82 -19.07
N LEU A 133 3.68 -5.70 -18.78
CA LEU A 133 4.43 -6.38 -19.85
C LEU A 133 3.60 -7.39 -20.63
N ALA A 134 2.56 -7.96 -20.03
CA ALA A 134 1.62 -8.84 -20.72
C ALA A 134 0.63 -8.06 -21.60
N ARG A 135 0.10 -6.94 -21.12
CA ARG A 135 -1.02 -6.22 -21.75
C ARG A 135 -0.62 -5.02 -22.58
N GLU A 136 0.61 -4.53 -22.42
CA GLU A 136 1.21 -3.47 -23.25
C GLU A 136 2.44 -4.03 -24.02
N PRO A 137 2.27 -4.67 -25.16
CA PRO A 137 3.34 -5.43 -25.82
C PRO A 137 4.51 -4.58 -26.32
N ARG A 138 4.34 -3.26 -26.48
CA ARG A 138 5.39 -2.33 -26.90
C ARG A 138 6.03 -1.55 -25.74
N SER A 139 5.43 -1.62 -24.57
CA SER A 139 5.95 -0.94 -23.37
C SER A 139 7.08 -1.72 -22.70
N ARG A 140 7.93 -1.01 -21.97
CA ARG A 140 9.07 -1.54 -21.24
C ARG A 140 9.04 -1.10 -19.77
N PHE A 141 9.71 -1.86 -18.92
CA PHE A 141 9.76 -1.61 -17.50
C PHE A 141 11.20 -1.70 -16.98
N THR A 142 11.63 -0.71 -16.19
CA THR A 142 12.89 -0.76 -15.45
C THR A 142 12.58 -0.81 -13.96
N LEU A 143 13.11 -1.81 -13.26
CA LEU A 143 12.97 -2.00 -11.82
C LEU A 143 14.31 -1.76 -11.12
N LEU A 144 14.35 -0.83 -10.16
CA LEU A 144 15.40 -0.73 -9.15
C LEU A 144 14.92 -1.40 -7.88
N TYR A 145 15.56 -2.51 -7.49
CA TYR A 145 15.12 -3.30 -6.35
C TYR A 145 16.17 -3.34 -5.24
N ALA A 146 15.90 -2.58 -4.16
CA ALA A 146 16.76 -2.45 -3.01
C ALA A 146 16.48 -3.53 -1.97
N ASN A 147 17.51 -4.23 -1.52
CA ASN A 147 17.47 -5.24 -0.48
C ASN A 147 18.73 -5.17 0.38
N ARG A 148 18.69 -5.80 1.56
CA ARG A 148 19.90 -5.88 2.40
C ARG A 148 20.93 -6.82 1.78
N ARG A 149 20.50 -8.03 1.36
CA ARG A 149 21.35 -9.10 0.83
C ARG A 149 20.64 -9.85 -0.28
N ILE A 150 21.39 -10.59 -1.08
CA ILE A 150 20.85 -11.49 -2.11
C ILE A 150 19.82 -12.46 -1.50
N SER A 151 20.11 -13.02 -0.32
CA SER A 151 19.21 -13.95 0.39
C SER A 151 17.90 -13.32 0.88
N SER A 152 17.76 -11.99 0.86
CA SER A 152 16.57 -11.26 1.24
C SER A 152 15.73 -10.74 0.05
N ILE A 153 16.11 -11.09 -1.18
CA ILE A 153 15.38 -10.72 -2.40
C ILE A 153 14.17 -11.63 -2.55
N MET A 154 12.97 -11.09 -2.24
CA MET A 154 11.71 -11.78 -2.52
C MET A 154 11.49 -11.88 -4.03
N PHE A 155 10.89 -12.99 -4.49
CA PHE A 155 10.56 -13.25 -5.91
C PHE A 155 11.76 -13.19 -6.86
N ARG A 156 12.97 -13.52 -6.37
CA ARG A 156 14.17 -13.44 -7.19
C ARG A 156 14.08 -14.32 -8.44
N GLU A 157 13.73 -15.60 -8.28
CA GLU A 157 13.60 -16.54 -9.39
C GLU A 157 12.51 -16.08 -10.37
N GLU A 158 11.36 -15.63 -9.87
CA GLU A 158 10.27 -15.14 -10.70
C GLU A 158 10.66 -13.88 -11.50
N LEU A 159 11.43 -12.97 -10.92
CA LEU A 159 11.96 -11.80 -11.63
C LEU A 159 12.98 -12.21 -12.71
N GLU A 160 13.80 -13.23 -12.46
CA GLU A 160 14.73 -13.77 -13.46
C GLU A 160 13.98 -14.46 -14.60
N ASP A 161 12.92 -15.21 -14.32
CA ASP A 161 12.04 -15.82 -15.32
C ASP A 161 11.34 -14.75 -16.17
N LEU A 162 10.80 -13.70 -15.54
CA LEU A 162 10.20 -12.57 -16.25
C LEU A 162 11.22 -11.85 -17.14
N LYS A 163 12.46 -11.68 -16.71
CA LYS A 163 13.54 -11.15 -17.55
C LYS A 163 13.82 -12.03 -18.76
N ASN A 164 13.78 -13.35 -18.61
CA ASN A 164 13.97 -14.27 -19.71
C ASN A 164 12.81 -14.20 -20.72
N ILE A 165 11.57 -14.02 -20.23
CA ILE A 165 10.38 -13.87 -21.10
C ILE A 165 10.38 -12.52 -21.82
N TYR A 166 10.77 -11.45 -21.13
CA TYR A 166 10.68 -10.07 -21.62
C TYR A 166 12.05 -9.40 -21.78
N MET A 167 13.05 -10.11 -22.32
CA MET A 167 14.47 -9.72 -22.35
C MET A 167 14.74 -8.26 -22.70
N ASP A 168 14.10 -7.78 -23.80
CA ASP A 168 14.31 -6.42 -24.29
C ASP A 168 13.40 -5.38 -23.63
N ARG A 169 12.47 -5.82 -22.79
CA ARG A 169 11.43 -4.97 -22.20
C ARG A 169 11.46 -4.88 -20.68
N LEU A 170 12.14 -5.81 -19.99
CA LEU A 170 12.32 -5.79 -18.55
C LEU A 170 13.79 -5.68 -18.15
N SER A 171 14.14 -4.58 -17.50
CA SER A 171 15.44 -4.40 -16.85
C SER A 171 15.27 -4.43 -15.34
N VAL A 172 16.06 -5.24 -14.63
CA VAL A 172 16.08 -5.32 -13.17
C VAL A 172 17.47 -4.98 -12.66
N LEU A 173 17.58 -3.92 -11.87
CA LEU A 173 18.79 -3.45 -11.22
C LEU A 173 18.65 -3.69 -9.71
N HIS A 174 19.45 -4.60 -9.17
CA HIS A 174 19.51 -4.86 -7.73
C HIS A 174 20.46 -3.90 -7.04
N ILE A 175 20.03 -3.29 -5.94
CA ILE A 175 20.87 -2.48 -5.05
C ILE A 175 20.93 -3.22 -3.72
N LEU A 176 22.14 -3.64 -3.31
CA LEU A 176 22.33 -4.48 -2.12
C LEU A 176 23.13 -3.73 -1.05
N GLU A 177 22.54 -3.63 0.16
CA GLU A 177 23.13 -2.86 1.26
C GLU A 177 24.38 -3.53 1.83
N ASP A 178 24.29 -4.84 2.09
CA ASP A 178 25.31 -5.61 2.81
C ASP A 178 26.14 -6.52 1.89
N ASP A 179 25.73 -6.75 0.64
CA ASP A 179 26.45 -7.60 -0.31
C ASP A 179 27.13 -6.74 -1.38
N PRO A 180 28.46 -6.69 -1.44
CA PRO A 180 29.19 -5.92 -2.46
C PRO A 180 28.83 -6.36 -3.88
N GLN A 181 28.66 -5.39 -4.77
CA GLN A 181 28.41 -5.61 -6.20
C GLN A 181 29.67 -5.22 -6.99
N GLU A 182 29.83 -5.75 -8.20
CA GLU A 182 30.93 -5.40 -9.11
C GLU A 182 30.98 -3.89 -9.43
N ILE A 183 29.81 -3.26 -9.45
CA ILE A 183 29.67 -1.81 -9.66
C ILE A 183 29.27 -1.18 -8.33
N ASP A 184 30.12 -0.35 -7.75
CA ASP A 184 29.90 0.34 -6.47
C ASP A 184 28.59 1.11 -6.41
N LEU A 185 28.10 1.59 -7.54
CA LEU A 185 26.81 2.27 -7.66
C LEU A 185 25.64 1.44 -7.13
N PHE A 186 25.72 0.11 -7.25
CA PHE A 186 24.68 -0.83 -6.83
C PHE A 186 24.95 -1.46 -5.44
N SER A 187 26.02 -1.03 -4.74
CA SER A 187 26.37 -1.46 -3.37
C SER A 187 25.94 -0.43 -2.34
N GLY A 188 25.45 -0.87 -1.17
CA GLY A 188 24.99 0.01 -0.08
C GLY A 188 23.59 0.60 -0.29
N ARG A 189 23.19 1.51 0.58
CA ARG A 189 21.86 2.15 0.54
C ARG A 189 21.69 3.08 -0.67
N ILE A 190 20.43 3.28 -1.06
CA ILE A 190 20.07 4.33 -2.02
C ILE A 190 20.35 5.70 -1.37
N THR A 191 21.13 6.53 -2.06
CA THR A 191 21.46 7.91 -1.68
C THR A 191 21.14 8.85 -2.82
N THR A 192 21.14 10.17 -2.54
CA THR A 192 20.95 11.21 -3.55
C THR A 192 21.93 11.06 -4.70
N ASP A 193 23.22 10.94 -4.38
CA ASP A 193 24.30 10.87 -5.39
C ASP A 193 24.17 9.61 -6.27
N LYS A 194 23.74 8.47 -5.69
CA LYS A 194 23.49 7.25 -6.45
C LYS A 194 22.33 7.41 -7.40
N LEU A 195 21.23 8.02 -6.96
CA LEU A 195 20.07 8.27 -7.82
C LEU A 195 20.46 9.20 -8.98
N ASP A 196 21.23 10.26 -8.70
CA ASP A 196 21.69 11.16 -9.75
C ASP A 196 22.58 10.46 -10.76
N ALA A 197 23.51 9.63 -10.29
CA ALA A 197 24.37 8.83 -11.17
C ALA A 197 23.58 7.81 -12.00
N ILE A 198 22.54 7.17 -11.42
CA ILE A 198 21.65 6.24 -12.13
C ILE A 198 20.84 6.98 -13.18
N PHE A 199 20.28 8.15 -12.86
CA PHE A 199 19.48 8.95 -13.81
C PHE A 199 20.34 9.55 -14.92
N ALA A 200 21.60 9.88 -14.63
CA ALA A 200 22.51 10.40 -15.65
C ALA A 200 23.01 9.33 -16.65
N ASN A 201 23.17 8.07 -16.20
CA ASN A 201 23.89 7.08 -16.99
C ASN A 201 23.04 5.83 -17.38
N TRP A 202 21.95 5.55 -16.68
CA TRP A 202 21.19 4.30 -16.84
C TRP A 202 19.72 4.51 -17.20
N ILE A 203 19.10 5.64 -16.78
CA ILE A 203 17.66 5.85 -16.92
C ILE A 203 17.38 7.25 -17.47
N SER A 204 16.86 7.34 -18.67
CA SER A 204 16.41 8.61 -19.26
C SER A 204 15.05 9.02 -18.68
N LEU A 205 15.02 9.82 -17.61
CA LEU A 205 13.80 10.26 -16.94
C LEU A 205 12.78 10.94 -17.85
N PRO A 206 13.16 11.75 -18.88
CA PRO A 206 12.18 12.35 -19.79
C PRO A 206 11.33 11.33 -20.56
N GLN A 207 11.82 10.09 -20.72
CA GLN A 207 11.11 9.01 -21.40
C GLN A 207 10.19 8.21 -20.47
N ILE A 208 10.22 8.47 -19.16
CA ILE A 208 9.42 7.72 -18.19
C ILE A 208 7.99 8.24 -18.18
N ALA A 209 7.05 7.33 -18.47
CA ALA A 209 5.62 7.61 -18.47
C ALA A 209 5.06 7.70 -17.03
N CYS A 210 5.47 6.78 -16.16
CA CYS A 210 5.06 6.73 -14.76
C CYS A 210 6.14 6.03 -13.91
N ALA A 211 6.36 6.53 -12.69
CA ALA A 211 7.24 5.91 -11.68
C ALA A 211 6.40 5.35 -10.53
N PHE A 212 6.68 4.12 -10.11
CA PHE A 212 6.04 3.42 -9.00
C PHE A 212 7.05 3.19 -7.87
N ILE A 213 6.76 3.65 -6.67
CA ILE A 213 7.70 3.59 -5.53
C ILE A 213 7.02 2.88 -4.37
N CYS A 214 7.59 1.75 -3.89
CA CYS A 214 7.09 1.06 -2.71
C CYS A 214 8.24 0.48 -1.89
N GLY A 215 8.29 0.80 -0.59
CA GLY A 215 9.35 0.35 0.31
C GLY A 215 9.41 1.14 1.61
N PRO A 216 10.55 1.15 2.31
CA PRO A 216 10.74 1.95 3.52
C PRO A 216 10.52 3.46 3.26
N GLU A 217 9.78 4.12 4.16
CA GLU A 217 9.40 5.53 4.02
C GLU A 217 10.58 6.47 3.70
N PRO A 218 11.74 6.39 4.39
CA PRO A 218 12.89 7.25 4.06
C PRO A 218 13.40 7.06 2.62
N MET A 219 13.40 5.82 2.11
CA MET A 219 13.77 5.51 0.72
C MET A 219 12.77 6.13 -0.26
N MET A 220 11.48 5.97 0.01
CA MET A 220 10.41 6.47 -0.85
C MET A 220 10.44 8.00 -0.95
N THR A 221 10.57 8.69 0.20
CA THR A 221 10.66 10.15 0.27
C THR A 221 11.86 10.68 -0.51
N LEU A 222 13.03 10.02 -0.35
CA LEU A 222 14.24 10.39 -1.08
C LEU A 222 14.06 10.24 -2.59
N ILE A 223 13.51 9.11 -3.04
CA ILE A 223 13.31 8.83 -4.47
C ILE A 223 12.31 9.81 -5.08
N ALA A 224 11.15 10.02 -4.43
CA ALA A 224 10.14 10.95 -4.92
C ALA A 224 10.69 12.39 -5.05
N ALA A 225 11.42 12.86 -4.02
CA ALA A 225 12.07 14.17 -4.06
C ALA A 225 13.09 14.29 -5.20
N ARG A 226 13.89 13.22 -5.48
CA ARG A 226 14.88 13.25 -6.57
C ARG A 226 14.22 13.21 -7.95
N LEU A 227 13.18 12.41 -8.14
CA LEU A 227 12.41 12.39 -9.40
C LEU A 227 11.81 13.77 -9.70
N SER A 228 11.19 14.41 -8.69
CA SER A 228 10.65 15.76 -8.81
C SER A 228 11.74 16.80 -9.10
N HIS A 229 12.90 16.69 -8.44
CA HIS A 229 14.05 17.59 -8.68
C HIS A 229 14.57 17.49 -10.13
N HIS A 230 14.52 16.28 -10.72
CA HIS A 230 14.87 16.05 -12.13
C HIS A 230 13.72 16.36 -13.11
N GLY A 231 12.65 17.01 -12.65
CA GLY A 231 11.57 17.53 -13.48
C GLY A 231 10.46 16.54 -13.79
N MET A 232 10.38 15.38 -13.09
CA MET A 232 9.24 14.48 -13.25
C MET A 232 8.01 15.09 -12.59
N PRO A 233 6.88 15.24 -13.32
CA PRO A 233 5.63 15.75 -12.76
C PRO A 233 5.09 14.86 -11.63
N GLN A 234 4.51 15.47 -10.60
CA GLN A 234 4.03 14.76 -9.40
C GLN A 234 2.96 13.71 -9.72
N GLU A 235 2.08 13.97 -10.68
CA GLU A 235 1.04 13.04 -11.13
C GLU A 235 1.58 11.75 -11.77
N LYS A 236 2.84 11.77 -12.23
CA LYS A 236 3.55 10.61 -12.77
C LYS A 236 4.30 9.82 -11.70
N ILE A 237 4.35 10.30 -10.46
CA ILE A 237 5.02 9.63 -9.34
C ILE A 237 3.94 8.99 -8.47
N LYS A 238 3.86 7.67 -8.51
CA LYS A 238 2.95 6.87 -7.67
C LYS A 238 3.73 6.23 -6.54
N TYR A 239 3.20 6.25 -5.33
CA TYR A 239 3.84 5.58 -4.20
C TYR A 239 2.80 4.87 -3.32
N GLU A 240 3.22 3.75 -2.72
CA GLU A 240 2.44 3.00 -1.75
C GLU A 240 3.29 2.73 -0.51
N LEU A 241 2.83 3.19 0.64
CA LEU A 241 3.51 3.02 1.92
C LEU A 241 2.85 1.89 2.72
N PHE A 242 3.64 0.96 3.28
CA PHE A 242 3.12 -0.13 4.13
C PHE A 242 3.12 0.21 5.61
N LYS A 243 4.04 1.08 6.04
CA LYS A 243 4.20 1.50 7.43
C LYS A 243 4.76 2.93 7.45
N SER A 244 4.18 3.79 8.30
CA SER A 244 4.76 5.09 8.60
C SER A 244 5.44 5.06 9.96
N ASP A 245 6.61 5.67 10.07
CA ASP A 245 7.30 5.91 11.34
C ASP A 245 6.84 7.23 11.99
N GLN A 246 5.95 8.00 11.33
CA GLN A 246 5.36 9.20 11.92
C GLN A 246 4.40 8.81 13.05
N PRO A 247 4.55 9.39 14.24
CA PRO A 247 3.65 9.13 15.34
C PRO A 247 2.26 9.70 15.00
N GLY A 248 1.23 8.87 15.12
CA GLY A 248 -0.15 9.35 15.10
C GLY A 248 -0.41 10.32 16.26
N ARG A 249 -1.53 11.07 16.22
CA ARG A 249 -1.86 12.09 17.23
C ARG A 249 -1.82 11.59 18.68
N LEU A 250 -2.05 10.29 18.92
CA LEU A 250 -1.93 9.67 20.24
C LEU A 250 -0.50 9.72 20.80
N ALA A 251 0.52 9.62 19.96
CA ALA A 251 1.93 9.72 20.37
C ALA A 251 2.40 11.18 20.49
N LEU A 252 1.78 12.12 19.77
CA LEU A 252 2.06 13.55 19.89
C LEU A 252 1.50 14.16 21.19
N LYS A 253 0.45 13.57 21.78
CA LYS A 253 -0.19 14.06 23.02
C LYS A 253 0.69 14.01 24.27
N THR A 254 1.82 13.33 24.24
CA THR A 254 2.78 13.34 25.34
C THR A 254 3.63 14.63 25.41
N LYS A 255 3.53 15.53 24.42
CA LYS A 255 4.38 16.74 24.35
C LYS A 255 3.65 18.08 24.34
N THR A 256 2.33 18.12 24.25
CA THR A 256 1.57 19.40 24.25
C THR A 256 0.38 19.34 25.21
N SER A 257 0.23 20.39 26.03
CA SER A 257 -0.76 20.63 27.06
C SER A 257 -2.19 20.13 26.76
N VAL A 258 -2.62 19.15 27.52
CA VAL A 258 -3.88 18.40 27.39
C VAL A 258 -5.05 19.09 28.13
N SER A 259 -4.96 20.36 28.54
CA SER A 259 -5.93 20.90 29.49
C SER A 259 -7.26 21.42 28.92
N ASP A 260 -7.34 21.89 27.68
CA ASP A 260 -8.53 22.63 27.24
C ASP A 260 -9.44 21.97 26.17
N GLN A 261 -9.01 20.91 25.52
CA GLN A 261 -9.83 20.25 24.47
C GLN A 261 -10.62 19.02 24.95
N LYS A 262 -10.58 18.65 26.22
CA LYS A 262 -11.22 17.43 26.74
C LYS A 262 -12.76 17.49 26.81
N GLN A 263 -13.37 18.66 26.66
CA GLN A 263 -14.83 18.83 26.81
C GLN A 263 -15.57 19.24 25.53
N ALA A 264 -14.86 19.61 24.46
CA ALA A 264 -15.53 20.00 23.21
C ALA A 264 -15.98 18.75 22.43
N THR A 265 -17.28 18.69 22.13
CA THR A 265 -17.90 17.67 21.27
C THR A 265 -18.22 18.26 19.90
N THR A 266 -18.47 17.36 18.95
CA THR A 266 -18.94 17.66 17.59
C THR A 266 -20.09 16.71 17.30
N SER A 267 -21.19 17.22 16.82
CA SER A 267 -22.29 16.41 16.29
C SER A 267 -21.86 15.84 14.93
N VAL A 268 -21.84 14.52 14.79
CA VAL A 268 -21.44 13.87 13.55
C VAL A 268 -22.56 13.01 12.99
N THR A 269 -22.80 13.12 11.68
CA THR A 269 -23.65 12.19 10.94
C THR A 269 -22.78 11.38 9.99
N ILE A 270 -22.80 10.06 10.16
CA ILE A 270 -22.04 9.12 9.33
C ILE A 270 -22.98 8.25 8.51
N THR A 271 -22.77 8.20 7.19
CA THR A 271 -23.50 7.33 6.27
C THR A 271 -22.61 6.18 5.81
N ILE A 272 -23.08 4.95 6.01
CA ILE A 272 -22.43 3.70 5.57
C ILE A 272 -23.51 2.79 4.96
N ASP A 273 -23.30 2.29 3.74
CA ASP A 273 -24.23 1.42 3.01
C ASP A 273 -25.65 2.03 2.93
N GLY A 274 -25.75 3.33 2.72
CA GLY A 274 -27.01 4.07 2.64
C GLY A 274 -27.71 4.30 3.98
N ALA A 275 -27.19 3.80 5.11
CA ALA A 275 -27.72 4.02 6.44
C ALA A 275 -26.98 5.16 7.14
N SER A 276 -27.71 6.18 7.62
CA SER A 276 -27.13 7.30 8.35
C SER A 276 -27.35 7.15 9.85
N SER A 277 -26.29 7.43 10.61
CA SER A 277 -26.30 7.44 12.08
C SER A 277 -25.73 8.77 12.58
N SER A 278 -26.41 9.40 13.55
CA SER A 278 -25.99 10.67 14.14
C SER A 278 -25.68 10.50 15.62
N PHE A 279 -24.56 11.05 16.07
CA PHE A 279 -24.13 10.99 17.47
C PHE A 279 -23.12 12.10 17.81
N GLU A 280 -22.82 12.27 19.08
CA GLU A 280 -21.81 13.20 19.56
C GLU A 280 -20.45 12.49 19.67
N MET A 281 -19.41 13.10 19.11
CA MET A 281 -18.03 12.63 19.24
C MET A 281 -17.14 13.68 19.90
N ARG A 282 -16.07 13.23 20.55
CA ARG A 282 -15.08 14.14 21.15
C ARG A 282 -14.13 14.67 20.07
N ARG A 283 -13.77 15.94 20.13
CA ARG A 283 -12.83 16.55 19.15
C ARG A 283 -11.42 15.95 19.19
N ASN A 284 -11.06 15.30 20.26
CA ASN A 284 -9.78 14.61 20.38
C ASN A 284 -9.80 13.13 19.92
N GLN A 285 -10.88 12.68 19.34
CA GLN A 285 -11.13 11.35 18.84
C GLN A 285 -11.14 11.37 17.31
N SER A 286 -10.58 10.33 16.65
CA SER A 286 -10.70 10.23 15.20
C SER A 286 -12.12 9.82 14.79
N ILE A 287 -12.52 10.21 13.58
CA ILE A 287 -13.82 9.85 13.01
C ILE A 287 -14.01 8.33 13.01
N LEU A 288 -12.98 7.56 12.61
CA LEU A 288 -13.03 6.08 12.65
C LEU A 288 -13.25 5.57 14.08
N GLN A 289 -12.50 6.07 15.05
CA GLN A 289 -12.66 5.62 16.44
C GLN A 289 -14.06 5.90 16.96
N ALA A 290 -14.61 7.08 16.65
CA ALA A 290 -15.98 7.42 17.05
C ALA A 290 -17.01 6.51 16.38
N ALA A 291 -16.87 6.21 15.09
CA ALA A 291 -17.73 5.27 14.37
C ALA A 291 -17.73 3.88 15.03
N LEU A 292 -16.55 3.35 15.35
CA LEU A 292 -16.41 2.02 15.98
C LEU A 292 -16.96 1.98 17.41
N GLU A 293 -16.78 3.03 18.23
CA GLU A 293 -17.38 3.14 19.57
C GLU A 293 -18.92 3.16 19.53
N HIS A 294 -19.50 3.66 18.43
CA HIS A 294 -20.95 3.64 18.16
C HIS A 294 -21.41 2.41 17.37
N ASN A 295 -20.59 1.35 17.32
CA ASN A 295 -20.87 0.07 16.64
C ASN A 295 -21.19 0.22 15.14
N LEU A 296 -20.67 1.26 14.49
CA LEU A 296 -20.72 1.36 13.03
C LEU A 296 -19.59 0.54 12.41
N ASP A 297 -19.92 -0.30 11.45
CA ASP A 297 -18.94 -1.15 10.75
C ASP A 297 -18.21 -0.35 9.65
N ALA A 298 -17.52 0.71 10.07
CA ALA A 298 -16.70 1.51 9.16
C ALA A 298 -15.50 0.68 8.65
N PRO A 299 -15.14 0.79 7.37
CA PRO A 299 -14.01 0.05 6.81
C PRO A 299 -12.68 0.60 7.39
N PHE A 300 -11.79 -0.31 7.82
CA PHE A 300 -10.44 0.07 8.26
C PHE A 300 -9.45 -1.10 8.17
N SER A 301 -8.14 -0.76 8.20
CA SER A 301 -7.04 -1.73 8.32
C SER A 301 -5.87 -1.15 9.12
N CYS A 302 -4.96 -0.37 8.51
CA CYS A 302 -3.70 0.06 9.12
C CYS A 302 -3.86 1.03 10.29
N GLN A 303 -4.90 1.85 10.32
CA GLN A 303 -5.15 2.95 11.25
C GLN A 303 -4.00 3.98 11.37
N ALA A 304 -3.10 4.03 10.39
CA ALA A 304 -1.91 4.86 10.36
C ALA A 304 -1.87 5.83 9.15
N GLY A 305 -2.95 5.96 8.40
CA GLY A 305 -3.02 6.86 7.25
C GLY A 305 -2.31 6.37 5.98
N VAL A 306 -2.01 5.07 5.88
CA VAL A 306 -1.19 4.53 4.77
C VAL A 306 -1.96 3.64 3.78
N CYS A 307 -3.11 3.04 4.15
CA CYS A 307 -3.75 2.00 3.34
C CYS A 307 -5.04 2.43 2.63
N SER A 308 -5.51 3.65 2.78
CA SER A 308 -6.79 4.17 2.26
C SER A 308 -8.05 3.32 2.52
N THR A 309 -7.98 2.20 3.25
CA THR A 309 -9.15 1.35 3.55
C THR A 309 -10.26 2.14 4.30
N CYS A 310 -9.87 3.13 5.11
CA CYS A 310 -10.78 3.99 5.86
C CYS A 310 -11.14 5.28 5.11
N LEU A 311 -11.04 5.30 3.79
CA LEU A 311 -11.41 6.44 2.97
C LEU A 311 -12.87 6.82 3.20
N CYS A 312 -13.12 8.10 3.39
CA CYS A 312 -14.45 8.68 3.51
C CYS A 312 -14.48 10.04 2.83
N LYS A 313 -15.67 10.56 2.58
CA LYS A 313 -15.87 11.90 2.07
C LYS A 313 -16.45 12.78 3.17
N VAL A 314 -15.84 13.94 3.38
CA VAL A 314 -16.39 15.02 4.20
C VAL A 314 -17.37 15.80 3.33
N VAL A 315 -18.65 15.69 3.65
CA VAL A 315 -19.73 16.35 2.91
C VAL A 315 -20.00 17.74 3.50
N GLU A 316 -19.91 17.85 4.84
CA GLU A 316 -20.12 19.10 5.56
C GLU A 316 -19.20 19.18 6.77
N GLY A 317 -18.72 20.39 7.07
CA GLY A 317 -17.84 20.70 8.19
C GLY A 317 -16.35 20.58 7.86
N ASP A 318 -15.53 20.94 8.84
CA ASP A 318 -14.06 20.99 8.72
C ASP A 318 -13.40 19.94 9.58
N ILE A 319 -12.31 19.37 9.07
CA ILE A 319 -11.49 18.37 9.75
C ILE A 319 -10.01 18.72 9.68
N GLU A 320 -9.24 18.19 10.63
CA GLU A 320 -7.77 18.10 10.56
C GLU A 320 -7.36 16.66 10.29
N MET A 321 -6.68 16.41 9.18
CA MET A 321 -6.07 15.11 8.88
C MET A 321 -4.60 15.14 9.29
N VAL A 322 -4.23 14.44 10.39
CA VAL A 322 -2.89 14.54 11.01
C VAL A 322 -1.82 13.70 10.34
N ALA A 323 -2.20 12.70 9.56
CA ALA A 323 -1.30 11.90 8.74
C ALA A 323 -2.02 11.46 7.46
N ASN A 324 -1.38 11.72 6.33
CA ASN A 324 -1.85 11.30 5.01
C ASN A 324 -0.68 10.82 4.16
N HIS A 325 -0.67 9.52 3.86
CA HIS A 325 0.31 8.88 2.99
C HIS A 325 -0.38 8.10 1.84
N ALA A 326 -1.71 8.23 1.72
CA ALA A 326 -2.50 7.44 0.78
C ALA A 326 -3.34 8.29 -0.19
N LEU A 327 -3.65 9.55 0.15
CA LEU A 327 -4.45 10.43 -0.70
C LEU A 327 -3.57 11.46 -1.40
N GLN A 328 -3.89 11.74 -2.64
CA GLN A 328 -3.31 12.82 -3.44
C GLN A 328 -4.00 14.16 -3.13
N ASP A 329 -3.34 15.28 -3.43
CA ASP A 329 -3.86 16.62 -3.13
C ASP A 329 -5.20 16.93 -3.83
N ASP A 330 -5.40 16.38 -5.03
CA ASP A 330 -6.67 16.53 -5.77
C ASP A 330 -7.83 15.78 -5.09
N GLU A 331 -7.56 14.67 -4.40
CA GLU A 331 -8.57 13.92 -3.65
C GLU A 331 -8.96 14.67 -2.38
N ILE A 332 -7.98 15.23 -1.67
CA ILE A 332 -8.23 16.09 -0.49
C ILE A 332 -9.06 17.30 -0.91
N THR A 333 -8.73 17.93 -2.04
CA THR A 333 -9.51 19.07 -2.58
C THR A 333 -10.95 18.69 -2.92
N LYS A 334 -11.21 17.44 -3.30
CA LYS A 334 -12.56 16.90 -3.54
C LYS A 334 -13.31 16.51 -2.27
N GLY A 335 -12.71 16.71 -1.09
CA GLY A 335 -13.27 16.42 0.22
C GLY A 335 -13.03 15.01 0.73
N TYR A 336 -12.13 14.22 0.11
CA TYR A 336 -11.78 12.89 0.62
C TYR A 336 -10.83 12.99 1.82
N ALA A 337 -11.01 12.08 2.77
CA ALA A 337 -10.22 12.02 3.99
C ALA A 337 -10.01 10.57 4.47
N LEU A 338 -8.97 10.36 5.25
CA LEU A 338 -8.70 9.09 5.94
C LEU A 338 -9.30 9.16 7.35
N SER A 339 -10.46 8.58 7.58
CA SER A 339 -11.21 8.70 8.83
C SER A 339 -10.42 8.28 10.09
N CYS A 340 -9.44 7.37 9.94
CA CYS A 340 -8.56 6.95 11.05
C CYS A 340 -7.58 8.06 11.50
N GLN A 341 -7.32 9.05 10.66
CA GLN A 341 -6.40 10.16 10.91
C GLN A 341 -7.08 11.52 10.91
N SER A 342 -8.41 11.57 10.75
CA SER A 342 -9.20 12.79 10.67
C SER A 342 -9.90 13.10 11.97
N TYR A 343 -9.79 14.35 12.42
CA TYR A 343 -10.32 14.87 13.68
C TYR A 343 -11.19 16.09 13.40
N PRO A 344 -12.35 16.26 14.09
CA PRO A 344 -13.25 17.38 13.84
C PRO A 344 -12.67 18.73 14.28
N LEU A 345 -12.87 19.75 13.45
CA LEU A 345 -12.61 21.14 13.77
C LEU A 345 -13.90 21.96 13.97
N SER A 346 -14.99 21.60 13.27
CA SER A 346 -16.29 22.25 13.36
C SER A 346 -17.22 21.60 14.40
N ASP A 347 -18.32 22.28 14.76
CA ASP A 347 -19.32 21.78 15.71
C ASP A 347 -20.24 20.71 15.09
N HIS A 348 -20.28 20.65 13.76
CA HIS A 348 -21.07 19.70 12.99
C HIS A 348 -20.24 19.09 11.86
N LEU A 349 -20.40 17.77 11.61
CA LEU A 349 -19.77 17.03 10.53
C LEU A 349 -20.76 16.09 9.85
N VAL A 350 -20.68 16.01 8.52
CA VAL A 350 -21.37 14.98 7.73
C VAL A 350 -20.32 14.18 6.94
N ILE A 351 -20.28 12.89 7.21
CA ILE A 351 -19.27 11.96 6.65
C ILE A 351 -19.99 10.87 5.88
N GLN A 352 -19.48 10.54 4.69
CA GLN A 352 -20.00 9.48 3.84
C GLN A 352 -18.89 8.49 3.47
N TYR A 353 -19.14 7.20 3.73
CA TYR A 353 -18.25 6.10 3.29
C TYR A 353 -18.70 5.47 1.97
N ASP A 354 -19.93 5.71 1.55
CA ASP A 354 -20.46 5.24 0.28
C ASP A 354 -19.83 6.04 -0.88
N GLN A 355 -19.21 5.35 -1.84
CA GLN A 355 -18.53 5.96 -2.99
C GLN A 355 -19.13 5.45 -4.30
#